data_dac0e67200fd4a7ba5f4fbc341ea7c82
#
_entry.id   dac0e67200fd4a7ba5f4fbc341ea7c82
#
_cell.length_a   1.000
_cell.length_b   1.000
_cell.length_c   1.000
_cell.angle_alpha   90.00
_cell.angle_beta   90.00
_cell.angle_gamma   90.00
#
_symmetry.space_group_name_H-M   'P 1'
#
loop_
_entity.id
_entity.type
_entity.pdbx_description
1 polymer ?
#
loop_
_entity_poly.entity_id
_entity_poly.type
_entity_poly.pdbx_seq_one_letter_code
_entity_poly.pdbx_strand_id
1 'polypeptide(L)'
;MSEFLPINREEMEARGWQQPDFVYICGDAYVDHPSFGAAIICRTLESHGFKVCFLAQPDWHNVEEFRQFGKPRLGFLISSGNIDSMVNHYTVAKKRRHKDLYTPGSEGFKRPDRAVIVYSQMARQAYKDANIIIGGIEASLRRLGHYDYWDNKVRKSIIIDANADLLLYGMGENSIIEVAEALDNGLEIKYLTYLDGTVFKTKNLDDAHEPVMLPSYEEICNNKKAYAKSFHIQYLNTCLLYTSDAADDLTSVDLGGRRII
;
A
#
# COMPACT_ATOMS: atom_id res chain seq x y z
N MET A 1 -0.69 18.40 23.70
CA MET A 1 -0.60 16.97 23.34
C MET A 1 -1.28 16.84 21.99
N SER A 2 -0.62 16.25 21.01
CA SER A 2 -1.31 15.93 19.76
C SER A 2 -2.39 14.89 20.07
N GLU A 3 -3.64 15.20 19.73
CA GLU A 3 -4.72 14.24 19.85
C GLU A 3 -4.46 13.03 18.93
N PHE A 4 -4.98 11.87 19.33
CA PHE A 4 -4.94 10.69 18.45
C PHE A 4 -5.70 10.96 17.15
N LEU A 5 -5.32 10.31 16.07
CA LEU A 5 -6.04 10.41 14.81
C LEU A 5 -7.49 9.93 14.98
N PRO A 6 -8.49 10.55 14.33
CA PRO A 6 -9.88 10.11 14.41
C PRO A 6 -10.03 8.68 13.88
N ILE A 7 -10.62 7.80 14.70
CA ILE A 7 -10.91 6.41 14.34
C ILE A 7 -12.41 6.15 14.11
N ASN A 8 -13.23 7.15 14.36
CA ASN A 8 -14.66 7.14 14.10
C ASN A 8 -15.14 8.54 13.68
N ARG A 9 -16.39 8.59 13.22
CA ARG A 9 -16.99 9.83 12.72
C ARG A 9 -17.14 10.91 13.81
N GLU A 10 -17.48 10.52 15.03
CA GLU A 10 -17.66 11.43 16.15
C GLU A 10 -16.36 12.18 16.47
N GLU A 11 -15.23 11.47 16.50
CA GLU A 11 -13.91 12.07 16.72
C GLU A 11 -13.49 12.99 15.56
N MET A 12 -13.84 12.64 14.31
CA MET A 12 -13.62 13.49 13.15
C MET A 12 -14.42 14.80 13.27
N GLU A 13 -15.71 14.69 13.61
CA GLU A 13 -16.61 15.84 13.78
C GLU A 13 -16.20 16.72 14.99
N ALA A 14 -15.70 16.11 16.06
CA ALA A 14 -15.18 16.85 17.23
C ALA A 14 -13.96 17.73 16.87
N ARG A 15 -13.20 17.38 15.84
CA ARG A 15 -12.13 18.23 15.28
C ARG A 15 -12.66 19.33 14.34
N GLY A 16 -13.97 19.43 14.14
CA GLY A 16 -14.61 20.34 13.20
C GLY A 16 -14.47 19.93 11.73
N TRP A 17 -14.13 18.66 11.46
CA TRP A 17 -13.97 18.18 10.09
C TRP A 17 -15.28 17.61 9.57
N GLN A 18 -15.74 18.11 8.43
CA GLN A 18 -16.92 17.58 7.73
C GLN A 18 -16.53 16.47 6.74
N GLN A 19 -15.30 16.51 6.24
CA GLN A 19 -14.75 15.56 5.26
C GLN A 19 -13.26 15.39 5.52
N PRO A 20 -12.72 14.16 5.55
CA PRO A 20 -11.29 13.93 5.58
C PRO A 20 -10.67 14.11 4.20
N ASP A 21 -9.38 14.45 4.16
CA ASP A 21 -8.61 14.43 2.93
C ASP A 21 -8.26 12.99 2.57
N PHE A 22 -7.80 12.23 3.54
CA PHE A 22 -7.53 10.80 3.39
C PHE A 22 -8.22 9.96 4.48
N VAL A 23 -8.60 8.75 4.09
CA VAL A 23 -8.94 7.67 5.03
C VAL A 23 -7.90 6.58 4.88
N TYR A 24 -7.15 6.33 5.96
CA TYR A 24 -6.16 5.25 6.01
C TYR A 24 -6.80 3.96 6.51
N ILE A 25 -6.83 2.93 5.68
CA ILE A 25 -7.37 1.60 6.01
C ILE A 25 -6.21 0.67 6.34
N CYS A 26 -6.23 0.09 7.55
CA CYS A 26 -5.17 -0.74 8.07
C CYS A 26 -5.67 -2.11 8.51
N GLY A 27 -4.90 -3.17 8.20
CA GLY A 27 -5.16 -4.51 8.73
C GLY A 27 -4.75 -4.70 10.21
N ASP A 28 -3.99 -3.76 10.79
CA ASP A 28 -3.63 -3.75 12.20
C ASP A 28 -4.60 -2.89 13.01
N ALA A 29 -4.68 -3.12 14.31
CA ALA A 29 -5.26 -2.17 15.25
C ALA A 29 -4.53 -0.83 15.18
N TYR A 30 -5.23 0.25 15.54
CA TYR A 30 -4.62 1.56 15.61
C TYR A 30 -3.61 1.63 16.77
N VAL A 31 -2.37 1.86 16.43
CA VAL A 31 -1.28 2.11 17.37
C VAL A 31 -0.49 3.33 16.87
N ASP A 32 -0.56 4.42 17.62
CA ASP A 32 0.13 5.66 17.29
C ASP A 32 1.57 5.63 17.86
N HIS A 33 2.42 4.89 17.17
CA HIS A 33 3.81 4.72 17.56
C HIS A 33 4.72 4.67 16.32
N PRO A 34 5.92 5.25 16.34
CA PRO A 34 6.83 5.29 15.17
C PRO A 34 7.33 3.93 14.68
N SER A 35 7.10 2.84 15.42
CA SER A 35 7.33 1.47 14.93
C SER A 35 6.25 0.97 13.98
N PHE A 36 5.17 1.73 13.78
CA PHE A 36 4.06 1.36 12.91
C PHE A 36 4.03 2.28 11.68
N GLY A 37 4.26 1.71 10.51
CA GLY A 37 4.28 2.47 9.25
C GLY A 37 2.99 3.25 9.00
N ALA A 38 1.84 2.73 9.42
CA ALA A 38 0.56 3.42 9.33
C ALA A 38 0.55 4.72 10.15
N ALA A 39 1.09 4.70 11.38
CA ALA A 39 1.21 5.91 12.21
C ALA A 39 2.16 6.92 11.57
N ILE A 40 3.32 6.48 11.07
CA ILE A 40 4.29 7.35 10.39
C ILE A 40 3.62 8.08 9.23
N ILE A 41 3.01 7.35 8.29
CA ILE A 41 2.38 7.93 7.09
C ILE A 41 1.27 8.91 7.47
N CYS A 42 0.37 8.52 8.39
CA CYS A 42 -0.73 9.39 8.79
C CYS A 42 -0.25 10.65 9.52
N ARG A 43 0.74 10.53 10.42
CA ARG A 43 1.29 11.69 11.13
C ARG A 43 2.11 12.60 10.23
N THR A 44 2.81 12.05 9.25
CA THR A 44 3.50 12.81 8.23
C THR A 44 2.50 13.66 7.41
N LEU A 45 1.41 13.08 6.95
CA LEU A 45 0.35 13.82 6.26
C LEU A 45 -0.30 14.88 7.15
N GLU A 46 -0.62 14.54 8.42
CA GLU A 46 -1.18 15.50 9.38
C GLU A 46 -0.23 16.67 9.62
N SER A 47 1.07 16.44 9.72
CA SER A 47 2.07 17.51 9.88
C SER A 47 2.15 18.47 8.70
N HIS A 48 1.72 18.04 7.51
CA HIS A 48 1.59 18.85 6.29
C HIS A 48 0.19 19.45 6.12
N GLY A 49 -0.66 19.35 7.16
CA GLY A 49 -1.97 20.00 7.20
C GLY A 49 -3.11 19.18 6.59
N PHE A 50 -2.89 17.94 6.16
CA PHE A 50 -3.95 17.08 5.65
C PHE A 50 -4.78 16.46 6.78
N LYS A 51 -6.09 16.36 6.56
CA LYS A 51 -7.05 15.72 7.46
C LYS A 51 -7.06 14.22 7.22
N VAL A 52 -6.53 13.46 8.15
CA VAL A 52 -6.41 12.00 8.03
C VAL A 52 -7.25 11.31 9.08
N CYS A 53 -8.17 10.43 8.65
CA CYS A 53 -8.91 9.53 9.52
C CYS A 53 -8.35 8.11 9.39
N PHE A 54 -8.39 7.35 10.48
CA PHE A 54 -7.81 6.01 10.55
C PHE A 54 -8.90 4.95 10.72
N LEU A 55 -9.02 4.05 9.76
CA LEU A 55 -9.95 2.93 9.76
C LEU A 55 -9.19 1.63 10.07
N ALA A 56 -9.20 1.25 11.35
CA ALA A 56 -8.49 0.08 11.86
C ALA A 56 -9.34 -1.19 11.72
N GLN A 57 -8.82 -2.20 11.05
CA GLN A 57 -9.42 -3.54 10.97
C GLN A 57 -10.93 -3.54 10.67
N PRO A 58 -11.40 -2.83 9.62
CA PRO A 58 -12.82 -2.81 9.29
C PRO A 58 -13.35 -4.20 8.98
N ASP A 59 -14.61 -4.44 9.32
CA ASP A 59 -15.31 -5.65 8.88
C ASP A 59 -15.46 -5.63 7.35
N TRP A 60 -14.63 -6.42 6.70
CA TRP A 60 -14.59 -6.53 5.24
C TRP A 60 -15.79 -7.26 4.63
N HIS A 61 -16.72 -7.74 5.44
CA HIS A 61 -18.04 -8.22 5.01
C HIS A 61 -19.10 -7.11 4.98
N ASN A 62 -18.78 -5.93 5.55
CA ASN A 62 -19.72 -4.82 5.68
C ASN A 62 -19.17 -3.56 5.00
N VAL A 63 -19.71 -3.20 3.83
CA VAL A 63 -19.29 -2.01 3.08
C VAL A 63 -19.56 -0.69 3.82
N GLU A 64 -20.53 -0.67 4.75
CA GLU A 64 -20.88 0.56 5.47
C GLU A 64 -19.77 1.02 6.43
N GLU A 65 -18.92 0.11 6.90
CA GLU A 65 -17.74 0.51 7.68
C GLU A 65 -16.76 1.35 6.86
N PHE A 66 -16.64 1.07 5.57
CA PHE A 66 -15.82 1.86 4.66
C PHE A 66 -16.42 3.22 4.29
N ARG A 67 -17.67 3.48 4.70
CA ARG A 67 -18.39 4.74 4.50
C ARG A 67 -18.46 5.59 5.75
N GLN A 68 -18.00 5.12 6.91
CA GLN A 68 -18.23 5.80 8.18
C GLN A 68 -17.71 7.24 8.22
N PHE A 69 -16.61 7.56 7.52
CA PHE A 69 -16.06 8.93 7.44
C PHE A 69 -16.61 9.74 6.25
N GLY A 70 -17.46 9.14 5.42
CA GLY A 70 -17.81 9.70 4.13
C GLY A 70 -16.73 9.47 3.06
N LYS A 71 -16.94 10.03 1.85
CA LYS A 71 -15.94 9.95 0.76
C LYS A 71 -14.76 10.85 1.10
N PRO A 72 -13.52 10.33 1.15
CA PRO A 72 -12.36 11.19 1.32
C PRO A 72 -12.17 12.11 0.11
N ARG A 73 -11.68 13.32 0.34
CA ARG A 73 -11.47 14.31 -0.70
C ARG A 73 -10.38 13.90 -1.70
N LEU A 74 -9.27 13.37 -1.22
CA LEU A 74 -8.11 12.99 -2.02
C LEU A 74 -8.02 11.48 -2.28
N GLY A 75 -8.40 10.64 -1.32
CA GLY A 75 -8.42 9.20 -1.54
C GLY A 75 -8.31 8.32 -0.32
N PHE A 76 -8.37 7.02 -0.56
CA PHE A 76 -8.07 5.98 0.43
C PHE A 76 -6.60 5.59 0.36
N LEU A 77 -5.97 5.45 1.53
CA LEU A 77 -4.64 4.87 1.70
C LEU A 77 -4.82 3.50 2.33
N ILE A 78 -4.27 2.44 1.73
CA ILE A 78 -4.58 1.07 2.16
C ILE A 78 -3.31 0.26 2.37
N SER A 79 -3.19 -0.36 3.55
CA SER A 79 -2.14 -1.32 3.87
C SER A 79 -2.67 -2.55 4.60
N SER A 80 -1.91 -3.64 4.56
CA SER A 80 -2.18 -4.83 5.37
C SER A 80 -1.84 -4.64 6.86
N GLY A 81 -1.12 -3.58 7.20
CA GLY A 81 -0.50 -3.37 8.49
C GLY A 81 1.01 -3.59 8.46
N ASN A 82 1.62 -3.81 9.61
CA ASN A 82 3.08 -3.99 9.75
C ASN A 82 3.61 -5.28 9.13
N ILE A 83 2.76 -6.24 8.89
CA ILE A 83 3.12 -7.53 8.32
C ILE A 83 2.20 -7.89 7.15
N ASP A 84 2.72 -8.66 6.22
CA ASP A 84 1.93 -9.28 5.16
C ASP A 84 0.82 -10.18 5.74
N SER A 85 -0.41 -10.03 5.26
CA SER A 85 -1.56 -10.75 5.78
C SER A 85 -1.43 -12.26 5.69
N MET A 86 -0.88 -12.77 4.58
CA MET A 86 -0.70 -14.22 4.39
C MET A 86 0.39 -14.77 5.32
N VAL A 87 1.48 -14.01 5.52
CA VAL A 87 2.55 -14.38 6.47
C VAL A 87 2.04 -14.33 7.91
N ASN A 88 1.18 -13.36 8.23
CA ASN A 88 0.56 -13.27 9.55
C ASN A 88 -0.38 -14.44 9.83
N HIS A 89 -1.18 -14.83 8.84
CA HIS A 89 -2.23 -15.84 9.00
C HIS A 89 -1.72 -17.29 8.93
N TYR A 90 -0.64 -17.54 8.23
CA TYR A 90 -0.21 -18.92 7.92
C TYR A 90 1.24 -19.17 8.32
N THR A 91 1.50 -20.41 8.71
CA THR A 91 2.85 -20.93 8.85
C THR A 91 3.42 -21.32 7.47
N VAL A 92 4.73 -21.59 7.41
CA VAL A 92 5.37 -22.09 6.19
C VAL A 92 4.73 -23.40 5.70
N ALA A 93 4.20 -24.24 6.61
CA ALA A 93 3.47 -25.46 6.27
C ALA A 93 2.00 -25.20 5.89
N LYS A 94 1.62 -23.96 5.56
CA LYS A 94 0.27 -23.49 5.20
C LYS A 94 -0.79 -23.79 6.27
N LYS A 95 -0.39 -23.99 7.53
CA LYS A 95 -1.32 -24.12 8.65
C LYS A 95 -1.73 -22.75 9.15
N ARG A 96 -3.02 -22.52 9.29
CA ARG A 96 -3.56 -21.25 9.77
C ARG A 96 -3.21 -21.01 11.24
N ARG A 97 -2.79 -19.81 11.57
CA ARG A 97 -2.57 -19.36 12.95
C ARG A 97 -3.89 -18.93 13.57
N HIS A 98 -4.03 -19.14 14.86
CA HIS A 98 -5.24 -18.78 15.62
C HIS A 98 -5.13 -17.41 16.29
N LYS A 99 -3.93 -16.83 16.36
CA LYS A 99 -3.68 -15.54 17.00
C LYS A 99 -3.11 -14.57 15.98
N ASP A 100 -3.59 -13.33 16.06
CA ASP A 100 -3.02 -12.17 15.36
C ASP A 100 -2.52 -11.18 16.43
N LEU A 101 -1.19 -11.02 16.53
CA LEU A 101 -0.56 -10.15 17.53
C LEU A 101 -0.81 -8.66 17.29
N TYR A 102 -1.28 -8.29 16.11
CA TYR A 102 -1.62 -6.92 15.73
C TYR A 102 -3.11 -6.60 15.91
N THR A 103 -3.85 -7.51 16.54
CA THR A 103 -5.27 -7.35 16.85
C THR A 103 -5.48 -7.27 18.37
N PRO A 104 -6.39 -6.43 18.88
CA PRO A 104 -6.71 -6.38 20.31
C PRO A 104 -7.09 -7.76 20.83
N GLY A 105 -6.56 -8.13 21.99
CA GLY A 105 -6.75 -9.46 22.56
C GLY A 105 -6.10 -10.60 21.78
N SER A 106 -5.29 -10.30 20.78
CA SER A 106 -4.70 -11.29 19.85
C SER A 106 -5.74 -12.15 19.13
N GLU A 107 -6.94 -11.61 18.90
CA GLU A 107 -8.01 -12.29 18.19
C GLU A 107 -7.63 -12.54 16.72
N GLY A 108 -7.65 -13.80 16.29
CA GLY A 108 -7.45 -14.14 14.89
C GLY A 108 -8.68 -13.82 14.03
N PHE A 109 -8.49 -13.78 12.71
CA PHE A 109 -9.55 -13.72 11.70
C PHE A 109 -10.23 -12.36 11.47
N LYS A 110 -9.85 -11.29 12.15
CA LYS A 110 -10.37 -9.95 11.84
C LYS A 110 -9.85 -9.43 10.51
N ARG A 111 -8.55 -9.60 10.26
CA ARG A 111 -7.93 -9.24 9.00
C ARG A 111 -8.28 -10.27 7.92
N PRO A 112 -8.63 -9.88 6.68
CA PRO A 112 -8.80 -10.84 5.59
C PRO A 112 -7.46 -11.37 5.06
N ASP A 113 -7.49 -12.52 4.40
CA ASP A 113 -6.40 -12.97 3.58
C ASP A 113 -6.20 -12.00 2.40
N ARG A 114 -4.94 -11.66 2.06
CA ARG A 114 -4.62 -10.66 1.03
C ARG A 114 -5.33 -9.33 1.31
N ALA A 115 -5.12 -8.82 2.50
CA ALA A 115 -5.87 -7.71 3.07
C ALA A 115 -5.90 -6.47 2.15
N VAL A 116 -4.78 -6.13 1.50
CA VAL A 116 -4.72 -4.98 0.59
C VAL A 116 -5.71 -5.14 -0.56
N ILE A 117 -5.84 -6.34 -1.14
CA ILE A 117 -6.78 -6.60 -2.24
C ILE A 117 -8.22 -6.45 -1.76
N VAL A 118 -8.56 -7.11 -0.64
CA VAL A 118 -9.92 -7.13 -0.11
C VAL A 118 -10.35 -5.72 0.31
N TYR A 119 -9.52 -5.01 1.07
CA TYR A 119 -9.84 -3.65 1.49
C TYR A 119 -9.97 -2.67 0.32
N SER A 120 -9.13 -2.81 -0.71
CA SER A 120 -9.25 -2.00 -1.93
C SER A 120 -10.57 -2.24 -2.67
N GLN A 121 -11.00 -3.50 -2.76
CA GLN A 121 -12.27 -3.85 -3.38
C GLN A 121 -13.45 -3.30 -2.57
N MET A 122 -13.40 -3.35 -1.24
CA MET A 122 -14.43 -2.79 -0.37
C MET A 122 -14.48 -1.25 -0.46
N ALA A 123 -13.32 -0.57 -0.46
CA ALA A 123 -13.26 0.87 -0.67
C ALA A 123 -13.82 1.27 -2.05
N ARG A 124 -13.53 0.49 -3.09
CA ARG A 124 -14.08 0.69 -4.44
C ARG A 124 -15.59 0.44 -4.51
N GLN A 125 -16.12 -0.50 -3.74
CA GLN A 125 -17.57 -0.70 -3.61
C GLN A 125 -18.24 0.46 -2.86
N ALA A 126 -17.57 0.96 -1.81
CA ALA A 126 -18.07 2.11 -1.07
C ALA A 126 -18.15 3.36 -1.95
N TYR A 127 -17.08 3.63 -2.73
CA TYR A 127 -16.97 4.83 -3.57
C TYR A 127 -16.23 4.49 -4.88
N LYS A 128 -16.98 4.34 -5.97
CA LYS A 128 -16.47 3.88 -7.28
C LYS A 128 -15.39 4.78 -7.87
N ASP A 129 -15.47 6.07 -7.63
CA ASP A 129 -14.64 7.14 -8.20
C ASP A 129 -13.63 7.73 -7.21
N ALA A 130 -13.47 7.14 -6.03
CA ALA A 130 -12.43 7.55 -5.09
C ALA A 130 -11.06 7.03 -5.54
N ASN A 131 -10.01 7.81 -5.35
CA ASN A 131 -8.65 7.34 -5.57
C ASN A 131 -8.30 6.26 -4.53
N ILE A 132 -7.68 5.18 -4.97
CA ILE A 132 -7.20 4.08 -4.11
C ILE A 132 -5.69 3.97 -4.27
N ILE A 133 -4.98 4.31 -3.20
CA ILE A 133 -3.54 4.28 -3.11
C ILE A 133 -3.16 3.16 -2.14
N ILE A 134 -2.40 2.19 -2.60
CA ILE A 134 -1.97 1.05 -1.79
C ILE A 134 -0.49 1.15 -1.43
N GLY A 135 -0.12 0.62 -0.27
CA GLY A 135 1.26 0.65 0.19
C GLY A 135 1.53 -0.38 1.30
N GLY A 136 2.66 -0.19 1.97
CA GLY A 136 3.13 -1.10 3.00
C GLY A 136 3.77 -2.38 2.44
N ILE A 137 4.16 -3.30 3.35
CA ILE A 137 4.96 -4.47 3.01
C ILE A 137 4.26 -5.42 2.02
N GLU A 138 2.97 -5.66 2.19
CA GLU A 138 2.20 -6.57 1.33
C GLU A 138 2.14 -6.06 -0.11
N ALA A 139 1.87 -4.76 -0.30
CA ALA A 139 1.85 -4.14 -1.61
C ALA A 139 3.25 -4.09 -2.23
N SER A 140 4.28 -3.71 -1.47
CA SER A 140 5.66 -3.61 -1.93
C SER A 140 6.20 -4.93 -2.44
N LEU A 141 5.96 -6.03 -1.72
CA LEU A 141 6.41 -7.37 -2.11
C LEU A 141 5.71 -7.91 -3.37
N ARG A 142 4.49 -7.43 -3.65
CA ARG A 142 3.65 -7.89 -4.76
C ARG A 142 3.47 -6.85 -5.86
N ARG A 143 4.33 -5.81 -5.88
CA ARG A 143 4.24 -4.70 -6.84
C ARG A 143 4.41 -5.09 -8.30
N LEU A 144 5.06 -6.20 -8.56
CA LEU A 144 5.28 -6.77 -9.90
C LEU A 144 4.67 -8.17 -10.01
N GLY A 145 4.74 -8.79 -11.19
CA GLY A 145 4.38 -10.20 -11.36
C GLY A 145 5.21 -11.08 -10.42
N HIS A 146 4.56 -11.89 -9.58
CA HIS A 146 5.20 -12.61 -8.50
C HIS A 146 4.65 -14.03 -8.34
N TYR A 147 5.47 -14.93 -7.75
CA TYR A 147 5.01 -16.25 -7.37
C TYR A 147 4.29 -16.22 -6.04
N ASP A 148 3.01 -16.60 -6.03
CA ASP A 148 2.21 -16.77 -4.83
C ASP A 148 2.41 -18.20 -4.29
N TYR A 149 3.14 -18.30 -3.19
CA TYR A 149 3.42 -19.58 -2.51
C TYR A 149 2.14 -20.30 -2.03
N TRP A 150 1.13 -19.53 -1.61
CA TRP A 150 -0.10 -20.06 -1.04
C TRP A 150 -0.95 -20.78 -2.09
N ASP A 151 -1.10 -20.15 -3.26
CA ASP A 151 -1.86 -20.69 -4.40
C ASP A 151 -0.99 -21.52 -5.36
N ASN A 152 0.34 -21.56 -5.14
CA ASN A 152 1.31 -22.25 -6.01
C ASN A 152 1.19 -21.80 -7.48
N LYS A 153 1.08 -20.51 -7.72
CA LYS A 153 0.98 -19.92 -9.06
C LYS A 153 1.62 -18.55 -9.16
N VAL A 154 1.92 -18.13 -10.38
CA VAL A 154 2.31 -16.75 -10.66
C VAL A 154 1.06 -15.88 -10.68
N ARG A 155 1.11 -14.73 -9.99
CA ARG A 155 0.05 -13.70 -9.96
C ARG A 155 0.53 -12.43 -10.65
N LYS A 156 -0.42 -11.64 -11.09
CA LYS A 156 -0.18 -10.28 -11.61
C LYS A 156 0.32 -9.36 -10.48
N SER A 157 0.77 -8.18 -10.86
CA SER A 157 1.00 -7.11 -9.89
C SER A 157 -0.25 -6.86 -9.03
N ILE A 158 -0.06 -6.64 -7.73
CA ILE A 158 -1.16 -6.38 -6.78
C ILE A 158 -1.98 -5.14 -7.14
N ILE A 159 -1.40 -4.14 -7.83
CA ILE A 159 -2.15 -2.96 -8.28
C ILE A 159 -3.29 -3.34 -9.25
N ILE A 160 -3.11 -4.43 -10.02
CA ILE A 160 -4.13 -4.95 -10.92
C ILE A 160 -5.18 -5.73 -10.13
N ASP A 161 -4.74 -6.66 -9.27
CA ASP A 161 -5.64 -7.52 -8.49
C ASP A 161 -6.47 -6.70 -7.47
N ALA A 162 -5.89 -5.66 -6.90
CA ALA A 162 -6.57 -4.72 -5.99
C ALA A 162 -7.44 -3.69 -6.73
N ASN A 163 -7.31 -3.55 -8.04
CA ASN A 163 -7.90 -2.45 -8.81
C ASN A 163 -7.58 -1.07 -8.21
N ALA A 164 -6.36 -0.91 -7.71
CA ALA A 164 -5.86 0.34 -7.15
C ALA A 164 -5.38 1.29 -8.27
N ASP A 165 -5.29 2.57 -7.95
CA ASP A 165 -4.91 3.61 -8.92
C ASP A 165 -3.40 3.88 -8.86
N LEU A 166 -2.81 3.81 -7.65
CA LEU A 166 -1.38 4.03 -7.42
C LEU A 166 -0.89 3.08 -6.32
N LEU A 167 0.37 2.65 -6.40
CA LEU A 167 1.03 1.89 -5.35
C LEU A 167 2.32 2.62 -4.96
N LEU A 168 2.50 2.83 -3.66
CA LEU A 168 3.74 3.34 -3.08
C LEU A 168 4.49 2.16 -2.45
N TYR A 169 5.77 1.97 -2.82
CA TYR A 169 6.57 0.86 -2.28
C TYR A 169 7.79 1.37 -1.51
N GLY A 170 8.27 0.54 -0.60
CA GLY A 170 9.38 0.90 0.29
C GLY A 170 8.98 1.91 1.36
N MET A 171 9.86 2.86 1.65
CA MET A 171 9.63 3.97 2.58
C MET A 171 8.90 5.08 1.83
N GLY A 172 7.59 5.20 2.08
CA GLY A 172 6.70 6.06 1.30
C GLY A 172 6.47 7.45 1.89
N GLU A 173 7.24 7.86 2.90
CA GLU A 173 7.00 9.10 3.66
C GLU A 173 7.09 10.35 2.77
N ASN A 174 8.09 10.43 1.90
CA ASN A 174 8.24 11.55 0.98
C ASN A 174 7.26 11.45 -0.19
N SER A 175 7.17 10.27 -0.80
CA SER A 175 6.29 10.06 -1.96
C SER A 175 4.82 10.31 -1.63
N ILE A 176 4.36 9.99 -0.40
CA ILE A 176 2.96 10.26 -0.03
C ILE A 176 2.66 11.75 0.11
N ILE A 177 3.64 12.57 0.53
CA ILE A 177 3.48 14.03 0.58
C ILE A 177 3.35 14.56 -0.85
N GLU A 178 4.24 14.18 -1.75
CA GLU A 178 4.21 14.61 -3.15
C GLU A 178 2.89 14.21 -3.83
N VAL A 179 2.40 13.00 -3.57
CA VAL A 179 1.08 12.54 -4.04
C VAL A 179 -0.03 13.42 -3.46
N ALA A 180 0.00 13.68 -2.14
CA ALA A 180 -1.04 14.46 -1.48
C ALA A 180 -1.10 15.91 -2.00
N GLU A 181 0.06 16.54 -2.13
CA GLU A 181 0.17 17.92 -2.67
C GLU A 181 -0.28 17.99 -4.13
N ALA A 182 0.11 17.02 -4.96
CA ALA A 182 -0.31 16.98 -6.35
C ALA A 182 -1.83 16.82 -6.50
N LEU A 183 -2.44 15.92 -5.72
CA LEU A 183 -3.89 15.74 -5.70
C LEU A 183 -4.62 16.98 -5.14
N ASP A 184 -4.07 17.63 -4.12
CA ASP A 184 -4.62 18.84 -3.53
C ASP A 184 -4.61 20.01 -4.51
N ASN A 185 -3.57 20.09 -5.34
CA ASN A 185 -3.46 21.05 -6.44
C ASN A 185 -4.33 20.69 -7.66
N GLY A 186 -5.15 19.62 -7.57
CA GLY A 186 -6.12 19.24 -8.60
C GLY A 186 -5.55 18.35 -9.72
N LEU A 187 -4.32 17.82 -9.58
CA LEU A 187 -3.80 16.87 -10.54
C LEU A 187 -4.48 15.51 -10.37
N GLU A 188 -4.96 14.94 -11.46
CA GLU A 188 -5.57 13.60 -11.40
C GLU A 188 -4.48 12.52 -11.14
N ILE A 189 -4.81 11.52 -10.33
CA ILE A 189 -3.88 10.45 -9.91
C ILE A 189 -3.22 9.71 -11.09
N LYS A 190 -3.90 9.60 -12.22
CA LYS A 190 -3.38 8.94 -13.43
C LYS A 190 -2.18 9.64 -14.05
N TYR A 191 -1.95 10.92 -13.71
CA TYR A 191 -0.81 11.71 -14.21
C TYR A 191 0.39 11.68 -13.25
N LEU A 192 0.29 11.01 -12.10
CA LEU A 192 1.38 10.86 -11.13
C LEU A 192 2.38 9.77 -11.57
N THR A 193 2.79 9.81 -12.83
CA THR A 193 3.70 8.83 -13.43
C THR A 193 5.18 9.18 -13.23
N TYR A 194 5.46 10.38 -12.76
CA TYR A 194 6.81 10.92 -12.58
C TYR A 194 7.39 10.70 -11.18
N LEU A 195 6.56 10.28 -10.23
CA LEU A 195 6.97 10.13 -8.83
C LEU A 195 7.79 8.85 -8.61
N ASP A 196 8.92 8.98 -7.92
CA ASP A 196 9.75 7.84 -7.53
C ASP A 196 9.10 7.00 -6.42
N GLY A 197 9.47 5.74 -6.33
CA GLY A 197 8.88 4.83 -5.34
C GLY A 197 7.42 4.45 -5.62
N THR A 198 6.94 4.66 -6.86
CA THR A 198 5.55 4.39 -7.24
C THR A 198 5.43 3.29 -8.28
N VAL A 199 4.26 2.65 -8.32
CA VAL A 199 3.82 1.78 -9.42
C VAL A 199 2.45 2.25 -9.88
N PHE A 200 2.30 2.44 -11.16
CA PHE A 200 1.06 2.90 -11.80
C PHE A 200 0.72 2.01 -13.01
N LYS A 201 -0.51 2.16 -13.51
CA LYS A 201 -1.00 1.46 -14.70
C LYS A 201 -0.99 2.41 -15.89
N THR A 202 -0.33 2.03 -16.98
CA THR A 202 -0.37 2.79 -18.22
C THR A 202 -0.49 1.87 -19.44
N LYS A 203 -0.98 2.42 -20.56
CA LYS A 203 -0.94 1.80 -21.89
C LYS A 203 0.14 2.43 -22.78
N ASN A 204 0.75 3.51 -22.32
CA ASN A 204 1.75 4.26 -23.06
C ASN A 204 3.12 4.13 -22.38
N LEU A 205 4.12 3.61 -23.09
CA LEU A 205 5.47 3.49 -22.56
C LEU A 205 6.16 4.85 -22.36
N ASP A 206 5.73 5.89 -23.06
CA ASP A 206 6.26 7.24 -22.90
C ASP A 206 5.98 7.85 -21.51
N ASP A 207 5.02 7.28 -20.77
CA ASP A 207 4.75 7.66 -19.38
C ASP A 207 5.86 7.22 -18.41
N ALA A 208 6.77 6.33 -18.85
CA ALA A 208 7.88 5.84 -18.06
C ALA A 208 9.21 6.39 -18.59
N HIS A 209 10.00 6.97 -17.68
CA HIS A 209 11.34 7.45 -18.02
C HIS A 209 12.34 6.29 -18.02
N GLU A 210 13.06 6.08 -19.13
CA GLU A 210 14.08 5.02 -19.29
C GLU A 210 13.61 3.62 -18.82
N PRO A 211 12.51 3.06 -19.38
CA PRO A 211 11.94 1.83 -18.88
C PRO A 211 12.87 0.62 -19.09
N VAL A 212 12.99 -0.22 -18.07
CA VAL A 212 13.61 -1.53 -18.17
C VAL A 212 12.52 -2.58 -18.34
N MET A 213 12.48 -3.21 -19.52
CA MET A 213 11.43 -4.17 -19.86
C MET A 213 11.63 -5.51 -19.17
N LEU A 214 10.59 -5.96 -18.47
CA LEU A 214 10.51 -7.30 -17.93
C LEU A 214 9.79 -8.25 -18.92
N PRO A 215 10.04 -9.58 -18.84
CA PRO A 215 9.18 -10.56 -19.51
C PRO A 215 7.72 -10.34 -19.14
N SER A 216 6.82 -10.51 -20.12
CA SER A 216 5.39 -10.33 -19.92
C SER A 216 4.83 -11.29 -18.86
N TYR A 217 3.64 -10.95 -18.29
CA TYR A 217 2.95 -11.82 -17.36
C TYR A 217 2.69 -13.22 -17.95
N GLU A 218 2.31 -13.31 -19.21
CA GLU A 218 2.06 -14.58 -19.88
C GLU A 218 3.33 -15.43 -20.02
N GLU A 219 4.46 -14.79 -20.34
CA GLU A 219 5.74 -15.48 -20.43
C GLU A 219 6.19 -16.02 -19.07
N ILE A 220 6.10 -15.23 -17.99
CA ILE A 220 6.50 -15.68 -16.65
C ILE A 220 5.58 -16.75 -16.07
N CYS A 221 4.32 -16.80 -16.46
CA CYS A 221 3.39 -17.87 -16.08
C CYS A 221 3.75 -19.21 -16.71
N ASN A 222 4.17 -19.19 -17.98
CA ASN A 222 4.36 -20.39 -18.78
C ASN A 222 5.81 -20.86 -18.85
N ASN A 223 6.78 -20.03 -18.43
CA ASN A 223 8.19 -20.31 -18.59
C ASN A 223 8.99 -19.94 -17.34
N LYS A 224 9.47 -20.96 -16.61
CA LYS A 224 10.30 -20.76 -15.39
C LYS A 224 11.59 -19.98 -15.67
N LYS A 225 12.19 -20.10 -16.86
CA LYS A 225 13.40 -19.33 -17.22
C LYS A 225 13.05 -17.85 -17.42
N ALA A 226 11.88 -17.54 -18.02
CA ALA A 226 11.39 -16.18 -18.14
C ALA A 226 11.11 -15.57 -16.75
N TYR A 227 10.52 -16.36 -15.84
CA TYR A 227 10.34 -15.92 -14.44
C TYR A 227 11.69 -15.63 -13.75
N ALA A 228 12.67 -16.53 -13.87
CA ALA A 228 14.00 -16.31 -13.31
C ALA A 228 14.69 -15.09 -13.92
N LYS A 229 14.56 -14.87 -15.24
CA LYS A 229 15.06 -13.67 -15.92
C LYS A 229 14.39 -12.41 -15.40
N SER A 230 13.08 -12.42 -15.19
CA SER A 230 12.34 -11.29 -14.60
C SER A 230 12.89 -10.95 -13.22
N PHE A 231 13.07 -11.94 -12.35
CA PHE A 231 13.66 -11.76 -11.03
C PHE A 231 15.10 -11.21 -11.10
N HIS A 232 15.92 -11.76 -11.99
CA HIS A 232 17.30 -11.31 -12.16
C HIS A 232 17.39 -9.84 -12.60
N ILE A 233 16.55 -9.42 -13.54
CA ILE A 233 16.47 -8.02 -13.98
C ILE A 233 16.05 -7.12 -12.80
N GLN A 234 15.04 -7.52 -12.04
CA GLN A 234 14.61 -6.79 -10.85
C GLN A 234 15.75 -6.65 -9.84
N TYR A 235 16.46 -7.74 -9.57
CA TYR A 235 17.59 -7.77 -8.64
C TYR A 235 18.73 -6.83 -9.08
N LEU A 236 19.11 -6.83 -10.35
CA LEU A 236 20.15 -5.95 -10.88
C LEU A 236 19.76 -4.45 -10.88
N ASN A 237 18.47 -4.16 -10.89
CA ASN A 237 17.95 -2.80 -10.83
C ASN A 237 17.50 -2.39 -9.42
N THR A 238 17.66 -3.26 -8.43
CA THR A 238 17.63 -2.86 -7.02
C THR A 238 18.92 -2.09 -6.75
N CYS A 239 18.81 -0.94 -6.08
CA CYS A 239 19.94 -0.04 -5.85
C CYS A 239 21.18 -0.78 -5.35
N LEU A 240 22.32 -0.60 -6.05
CA LEU A 240 23.61 -1.20 -5.70
C LEU A 240 24.16 -0.76 -4.32
N LEU A 241 23.53 0.23 -3.69
CA LEU A 241 23.87 0.72 -2.35
C LEU A 241 23.46 -0.22 -1.21
N TYR A 242 22.69 -1.27 -1.48
CA TYR A 242 22.37 -2.31 -0.50
C TYR A 242 23.50 -3.32 -0.22
N THR A 243 24.67 -3.13 -0.84
CA THR A 243 25.84 -4.01 -0.60
C THR A 243 26.83 -3.45 0.43
N SER A 244 26.67 -2.21 0.87
CA SER A 244 27.35 -1.69 2.05
C SER A 244 26.40 -1.83 3.23
N ASP A 245 26.89 -2.40 4.30
CA ASP A 245 26.23 -2.73 5.56
C ASP A 245 25.12 -1.73 5.92
N ALA A 246 23.87 -2.13 5.76
CA ALA A 246 22.69 -1.28 5.95
C ALA A 246 22.49 -0.78 7.39
N ALA A 247 23.41 -1.11 8.31
CA ALA A 247 23.38 -0.68 9.70
C ALA A 247 23.94 0.73 9.92
N ASP A 248 24.69 1.28 8.96
CA ASP A 248 25.42 2.56 9.15
C ASP A 248 24.94 3.72 8.25
N ASP A 249 24.00 3.51 7.34
CA ASP A 249 23.54 4.57 6.44
C ASP A 249 22.30 5.29 6.96
N LEU A 250 22.55 6.35 7.74
CA LEU A 250 21.59 7.43 7.99
C LEU A 250 21.45 8.40 6.82
N THR A 251 21.93 8.05 5.64
CA THR A 251 21.81 8.88 4.45
C THR A 251 20.63 8.42 3.62
N SER A 252 19.72 9.36 3.35
CA SER A 252 18.64 9.20 2.40
C SER A 252 19.14 8.60 1.10
N VAL A 253 18.75 7.38 0.80
CA VAL A 253 19.00 6.78 -0.51
C VAL A 253 18.05 7.44 -1.49
N ASP A 254 18.56 8.36 -2.29
CA ASP A 254 17.86 8.84 -3.46
C ASP A 254 17.74 7.65 -4.43
N LEU A 255 16.57 7.03 -4.44
CA LEU A 255 16.23 5.97 -5.38
C LEU A 255 15.88 6.59 -6.73
N GLY A 256 16.79 7.38 -7.29
CA GLY A 256 16.78 7.77 -8.70
C GLY A 256 16.86 6.51 -9.57
N GLY A 257 15.95 5.57 -9.29
CA GLY A 257 15.93 4.26 -9.90
C GLY A 257 15.14 4.26 -11.19
N ARG A 258 15.71 3.65 -12.21
CA ARG A 258 15.03 3.29 -13.45
C ARG A 258 13.74 2.55 -13.09
N ARG A 259 12.61 2.99 -13.65
CA ARG A 259 11.31 2.37 -13.42
C ARG A 259 11.25 1.01 -14.10
N ILE A 260 10.78 0.00 -13.37
CA ILE A 260 10.57 -1.35 -13.90
C ILE A 260 9.07 -1.47 -14.24
N ILE A 261 8.76 -1.76 -15.49
CA ILE A 261 7.41 -1.95 -16.02
C ILE A 261 7.21 -3.42 -16.40
#